data_03b85dd6fbdc2332b72cf6c6969f0515
#
_entry.id   03b85dd6fbdc2332b72cf6c6969f0515
#
_cell.length_a   1.000
_cell.length_b   1.000
_cell.length_c   1.000
_cell.angle_alpha   90.00
_cell.angle_beta   90.00
_cell.angle_gamma   90.00
#
_symmetry.space_group_name_H-M   'P 1'
#
loop_
_entity.id
_entity.type
_entity.pdbx_description
1 polymer ?
#
loop_
_entity_poly.entity_id
_entity_poly.type
_entity_poly.pdbx_seq_one_letter_code
_entity_poly.pdbx_strand_id
1 'polypeptide(L)'
;MSIIRKRQTIDPRFFTGVYWKLLKANTRFVINYGGANSSKSWSQAQKEVIELVSKPGDILVLRKIGAELYNSVFLQLKSVIEQFGWQDEFTFVFSGSKREIYHRLTQNRFLFMGLDDPAKLKSILNIRRVWGEEAEEMDIDDHNEINRRIRGFKDTQITYTFNPILETHWLKTHFFDVPEIAAQTTHIHSTINDNQFASEAERQALEDFRLYDINQYNIYFLGQWGKPGAKRPFAFAFKEEHIGHGLKFEKRLPVYLSFDFNVDPITCIGAQHDMIGNEPKIRIFKEFRLANSNIYDLCQEIRTYFHETVYFKITGDATGSSRSAMTRGNVNYYTIIKSELRLTNANFDVSKGNPSVKNTRVLLNTLLMRTDFLIDDTCRYLIDDLRYVEVDEHGDVDKKKAEADGMNHLLDCLRYYTFKYHNKFLKFVPQKLQN
;
A
#
# COMPACT_ATOMS: atom_id res chain seq x y z
N MET A 1 33.81 0.61 45.20
CA MET A 1 34.03 2.02 44.82
C MET A 1 32.79 2.55 44.16
N SER A 2 32.02 3.40 44.84
CA SER A 2 30.84 4.07 44.25
C SER A 2 31.36 5.20 43.36
N ILE A 3 31.23 5.00 42.06
CA ILE A 3 31.50 6.07 41.08
C ILE A 3 30.33 7.06 41.20
N ILE A 4 30.55 8.16 41.92
CA ILE A 4 29.63 9.29 41.97
C ILE A 4 29.62 9.92 40.57
N ARG A 5 28.59 9.62 39.76
CA ARG A 5 28.36 10.31 38.49
C ARG A 5 28.16 11.79 38.75
N LYS A 6 29.02 12.66 38.22
CA LYS A 6 28.62 14.06 37.95
C LYS A 6 27.39 13.93 37.02
N ARG A 7 26.20 14.36 37.47
CA ARG A 7 25.01 14.48 36.61
C ARG A 7 25.36 15.46 35.49
N GLN A 8 25.75 14.96 34.34
CA GLN A 8 25.83 15.79 33.13
C GLN A 8 24.40 16.12 32.74
N THR A 9 24.04 17.39 32.87
CA THR A 9 22.73 17.87 32.40
C THR A 9 22.82 18.07 30.89
N ILE A 10 22.07 17.32 30.13
CA ILE A 10 21.95 17.52 28.68
C ILE A 10 21.19 18.84 28.46
N ASP A 11 21.70 19.70 27.59
CA ASP A 11 21.05 20.96 27.25
C ASP A 11 19.64 20.69 26.64
N PRO A 12 18.57 21.17 27.28
CA PRO A 12 17.20 20.98 26.77
C PRO A 12 16.98 21.52 25.35
N ARG A 13 17.82 22.46 24.90
CA ARG A 13 17.75 23.05 23.55
C ARG A 13 18.10 22.04 22.43
N PHE A 14 18.71 20.91 22.75
CA PHE A 14 18.99 19.85 21.79
C PHE A 14 17.72 19.07 21.37
N PHE A 15 16.65 19.20 22.15
CA PHE A 15 15.43 18.40 21.94
C PHE A 15 14.34 19.18 21.21
N THR A 16 13.68 18.51 20.28
CA THR A 16 12.47 19.03 19.62
C THR A 16 11.20 18.63 20.40
N GLY A 17 10.07 19.18 20.00
CA GLY A 17 8.76 18.76 20.51
C GLY A 17 8.48 17.26 20.34
N VAL A 18 9.02 16.66 19.28
CA VAL A 18 8.90 15.21 18.99
C VAL A 18 9.55 14.37 20.09
N TYR A 19 10.73 14.75 20.55
CA TYR A 19 11.41 14.05 21.66
C TYR A 19 10.53 14.00 22.93
N TRP A 20 9.91 15.12 23.28
CA TRP A 20 9.07 15.18 24.49
C TRP A 20 7.80 14.36 24.37
N LYS A 21 7.24 14.23 23.16
CA LYS A 21 6.13 13.29 22.87
C LYS A 21 6.62 11.83 23.03
N LEU A 22 7.78 11.51 22.49
CA LEU A 22 8.40 10.18 22.59
C LEU A 22 8.71 9.79 24.04
N LEU A 23 9.20 10.72 24.86
CA LEU A 23 9.53 10.46 26.26
C LEU A 23 8.29 10.06 27.08
N LYS A 24 7.12 10.58 26.74
CA LYS A 24 5.84 10.27 27.40
C LYS A 24 5.21 8.96 26.92
N ALA A 25 5.67 8.39 25.80
CA ALA A 25 5.12 7.19 25.22
C ALA A 25 5.52 5.96 26.07
N ASN A 26 4.52 5.32 26.70
CA ASN A 26 4.68 4.17 27.58
C ASN A 26 3.99 2.90 27.10
N THR A 27 3.37 2.92 25.93
CA THR A 27 2.74 1.75 25.30
C THR A 27 3.78 0.79 24.74
N ARG A 28 3.37 -0.48 24.50
CA ARG A 28 4.22 -1.49 23.87
C ARG A 28 4.64 -1.09 22.47
N PHE A 29 3.72 -0.53 21.69
CA PHE A 29 3.99 -0.08 20.32
C PHE A 29 4.00 1.44 20.26
N VAL A 30 4.98 2.00 19.59
CA VAL A 30 5.11 3.44 19.33
C VAL A 30 5.31 3.64 17.83
N ILE A 31 4.37 4.34 17.21
CA ILE A 31 4.41 4.68 15.80
C ILE A 31 4.77 6.17 15.68
N ASN A 32 6.04 6.42 15.35
CA ASN A 32 6.60 7.75 15.19
C ASN A 32 6.73 8.06 13.70
N TYR A 33 5.71 8.67 13.12
CA TYR A 33 5.57 8.86 11.68
C TYR A 33 5.40 10.32 11.30
N GLY A 34 5.66 10.63 10.05
CA GLY A 34 5.48 12.01 9.58
C GLY A 34 6.31 12.37 8.37
N GLY A 35 6.38 13.67 8.09
CA GLY A 35 7.08 14.21 6.93
C GLY A 35 8.60 14.04 6.98
N ALA A 36 9.25 14.32 5.86
CA ALA A 36 10.72 14.39 5.81
C ALA A 36 11.25 15.52 6.71
N ASN A 37 12.47 15.38 7.18
CA ASN A 37 13.14 16.37 8.05
C ASN A 37 12.33 16.81 9.29
N SER A 38 11.37 15.98 9.74
CA SER A 38 10.50 16.29 10.90
C SER A 38 11.17 16.04 12.26
N SER A 39 12.45 15.68 12.30
CA SER A 39 13.21 15.27 13.48
C SER A 39 12.78 13.94 14.12
N LYS A 40 11.89 13.16 13.51
CA LYS A 40 11.38 11.89 14.08
C LYS A 40 12.49 10.89 14.42
N SER A 41 13.39 10.59 13.47
CA SER A 41 14.48 9.63 13.67
C SER A 41 15.55 10.18 14.60
N TRP A 42 15.88 11.48 14.51
CA TRP A 42 16.83 12.13 15.43
C TRP A 42 16.34 12.10 16.88
N SER A 43 15.09 12.47 17.12
CA SER A 43 14.48 12.43 18.45
C SER A 43 14.36 11.01 18.99
N GLN A 44 14.11 10.03 18.12
CA GLN A 44 14.13 8.62 18.51
C GLN A 44 15.53 8.18 18.92
N ALA A 45 16.56 8.54 18.16
CA ALA A 45 17.96 8.26 18.52
C ALA A 45 18.33 8.88 19.87
N GLN A 46 17.95 10.14 20.13
CA GLN A 46 18.17 10.80 21.44
C GLN A 46 17.50 10.03 22.57
N LYS A 47 16.24 9.60 22.39
CA LYS A 47 15.54 8.79 23.40
C LYS A 47 16.25 7.46 23.65
N GLU A 48 16.63 6.75 22.60
CA GLU A 48 17.26 5.43 22.75
C GLU A 48 18.65 5.53 23.40
N VAL A 49 19.43 6.56 23.11
CA VAL A 49 20.73 6.80 23.81
C VAL A 49 20.50 6.99 25.31
N ILE A 50 19.53 7.81 25.70
CA ILE A 50 19.21 8.05 27.11
C ILE A 50 18.67 6.79 27.79
N GLU A 51 17.80 6.03 27.13
CA GLU A 51 17.27 4.76 27.62
C GLU A 51 18.37 3.71 27.83
N LEU A 52 19.34 3.62 26.92
CA LEU A 52 20.46 2.68 27.00
C LEU A 52 21.36 2.92 28.22
N VAL A 53 21.65 4.18 28.53
CA VAL A 53 22.48 4.51 29.67
C VAL A 53 21.76 4.53 31.02
N SER A 54 20.42 4.58 30.99
CA SER A 54 19.60 4.78 32.19
C SER A 54 18.97 3.48 32.73
N LYS A 55 18.74 2.48 31.87
CA LYS A 55 18.01 1.26 32.25
C LYS A 55 18.73 0.02 31.72
N PRO A 56 18.60 -1.14 32.40
CA PRO A 56 19.24 -2.38 31.95
C PRO A 56 18.56 -2.94 30.69
N GLY A 57 19.34 -3.61 29.85
CA GLY A 57 18.90 -4.28 28.65
C GLY A 57 19.38 -3.63 27.38
N ASP A 58 19.58 -4.45 26.37
CA ASP A 58 20.07 -4.05 25.05
C ASP A 58 18.93 -3.44 24.21
N ILE A 59 19.31 -2.67 23.20
CA ILE A 59 18.40 -2.07 22.23
C ILE A 59 18.74 -2.61 20.84
N LEU A 60 17.74 -3.22 20.19
CA LEU A 60 17.86 -3.73 18.84
C LEU A 60 17.42 -2.67 17.83
N VAL A 61 18.31 -2.33 16.91
CA VAL A 61 18.06 -1.36 15.83
C VAL A 61 17.99 -2.10 14.52
N LEU A 62 16.87 -1.95 13.81
CA LEU A 62 16.51 -2.71 12.62
C LEU A 62 16.29 -1.79 11.41
N ARG A 63 16.68 -2.27 10.25
CA ARG A 63 16.23 -1.83 8.92
C ARG A 63 15.91 -3.06 8.07
N LYS A 64 15.09 -2.89 7.03
CA LYS A 64 14.84 -3.99 6.07
C LYS A 64 16.13 -4.43 5.41
N ILE A 65 16.96 -3.49 4.96
CA ILE A 65 18.23 -3.73 4.26
C ILE A 65 19.41 -3.50 5.19
N GLY A 66 20.11 -4.57 5.54
CA GLY A 66 21.23 -4.54 6.50
C GLY A 66 22.44 -3.72 6.05
N ALA A 67 22.65 -3.53 4.74
CA ALA A 67 23.76 -2.74 4.20
C ALA A 67 23.61 -1.22 4.50
N GLU A 68 22.39 -0.75 4.69
CA GLU A 68 22.11 0.68 4.91
C GLU A 68 22.20 1.12 6.35
N LEU A 69 22.30 0.20 7.30
CA LEU A 69 22.37 0.48 8.73
C LEU A 69 23.52 1.41 9.13
N TYR A 70 24.68 1.30 8.45
CA TYR A 70 25.85 2.10 8.79
C TYR A 70 25.64 3.58 8.50
N ASN A 71 25.27 3.90 7.27
CA ASN A 71 25.12 5.28 6.79
C ASN A 71 23.87 5.99 7.32
N SER A 72 22.92 5.23 7.85
CA SER A 72 21.70 5.77 8.46
C SER A 72 21.80 5.80 9.99
N VAL A 73 21.30 4.78 10.65
CA VAL A 73 21.06 4.78 12.13
C VAL A 73 22.34 4.70 12.95
N PHE A 74 23.39 4.00 12.47
CA PHE A 74 24.62 3.86 13.23
C PHE A 74 25.35 5.21 13.37
N LEU A 75 25.54 5.93 12.26
CA LEU A 75 26.16 7.27 12.29
C LEU A 75 25.28 8.27 13.02
N GLN A 76 23.96 8.15 12.92
CA GLN A 76 23.02 9.01 13.63
C GLN A 76 23.13 8.84 15.15
N LEU A 77 23.13 7.60 15.66
CA LEU A 77 23.32 7.32 17.09
C LEU A 77 24.68 7.79 17.57
N LYS A 78 25.74 7.60 16.77
CA LYS A 78 27.06 8.12 17.07
C LYS A 78 27.05 9.65 17.21
N SER A 79 26.45 10.36 16.27
CA SER A 79 26.34 11.83 16.31
C SER A 79 25.53 12.31 17.52
N VAL A 80 24.48 11.63 17.93
CA VAL A 80 23.72 11.95 19.15
C VAL A 80 24.55 11.74 20.39
N ILE A 81 25.34 10.66 20.49
CA ILE A 81 26.26 10.40 21.62
C ILE A 81 27.32 11.48 21.71
N GLU A 82 27.88 11.91 20.56
CA GLU A 82 28.86 13.00 20.48
C GLU A 82 28.23 14.34 20.88
N GLN A 83 26.98 14.62 20.43
CA GLN A 83 26.24 15.83 20.84
C GLN A 83 26.03 15.90 22.34
N PHE A 84 25.83 14.77 23.02
CA PHE A 84 25.69 14.70 24.47
C PHE A 84 27.04 14.76 25.21
N GLY A 85 28.18 14.71 24.50
CA GLY A 85 29.51 14.68 25.08
C GLY A 85 29.88 13.36 25.76
N TRP A 86 29.25 12.25 25.35
CA TRP A 86 29.38 10.95 25.99
C TRP A 86 30.25 9.96 25.20
N GLN A 87 30.88 10.38 24.11
CA GLN A 87 31.66 9.51 23.21
C GLN A 87 32.72 8.68 23.96
N ASP A 88 33.28 9.20 25.01
CA ASP A 88 34.31 8.51 25.83
C ASP A 88 33.72 7.35 26.67
N GLU A 89 32.42 7.27 26.83
CA GLU A 89 31.75 6.18 27.54
C GLU A 89 31.38 5.03 26.62
N PHE A 90 31.51 5.20 25.30
CA PHE A 90 31.09 4.25 24.30
C PHE A 90 32.23 3.62 23.50
N THR A 91 31.97 2.45 22.98
CA THR A 91 32.79 1.79 21.97
C THR A 91 31.95 1.53 20.73
N PHE A 92 32.45 1.93 19.56
CA PHE A 92 31.75 1.84 18.29
C PHE A 92 32.39 0.76 17.42
N VAL A 93 31.63 -0.27 17.05
CA VAL A 93 32.09 -1.36 16.18
C VAL A 93 31.07 -1.59 15.08
N PHE A 94 31.53 -1.49 13.84
CA PHE A 94 30.71 -1.85 12.68
C PHE A 94 31.61 -2.57 11.66
N SER A 95 31.85 -3.87 11.88
CA SER A 95 32.72 -4.67 11.05
C SER A 95 32.28 -6.11 11.00
N GLY A 96 32.16 -6.69 9.82
CA GLY A 96 31.76 -8.07 9.61
C GLY A 96 30.41 -8.41 10.27
N SER A 97 30.43 -9.43 11.14
CA SER A 97 29.26 -9.86 11.91
C SER A 97 29.05 -9.04 13.19
N LYS A 98 30.03 -8.24 13.60
CA LYS A 98 29.95 -7.43 14.83
C LYS A 98 29.52 -6.00 14.49
N ARG A 99 28.24 -5.69 14.76
CA ARG A 99 27.62 -4.38 14.48
C ARG A 99 26.93 -3.91 15.76
N GLU A 100 27.67 -3.13 16.58
CA GLU A 100 27.18 -2.70 17.87
C GLU A 100 27.78 -1.35 18.30
N ILE A 101 27.07 -0.63 19.15
CA ILE A 101 27.58 0.47 19.97
C ILE A 101 27.43 0.03 21.42
N TYR A 102 28.54 -0.07 22.14
CA TYR A 102 28.61 -0.62 23.47
C TYR A 102 28.87 0.46 24.50
N HIS A 103 28.03 0.58 25.53
CA HIS A 103 28.20 1.50 26.65
C HIS A 103 28.98 0.82 27.76
N ARG A 104 30.19 1.30 28.04
CA ARG A 104 31.16 0.64 28.94
C ARG A 104 30.74 0.58 30.40
N LEU A 105 29.92 1.53 30.85
CA LEU A 105 29.54 1.61 32.28
C LEU A 105 28.35 0.69 32.60
N THR A 106 27.32 0.64 31.77
CA THR A 106 26.13 -0.22 31.96
C THR A 106 26.27 -1.58 31.34
N GLN A 107 27.22 -1.75 30.41
CA GLN A 107 27.40 -2.94 29.56
C GLN A 107 26.24 -3.22 28.60
N ASN A 108 25.32 -2.28 28.46
CA ASN A 108 24.25 -2.36 27.47
C ASN A 108 24.75 -2.04 26.06
N ARG A 109 24.04 -2.51 25.04
CA ARG A 109 24.44 -2.35 23.65
C ARG A 109 23.27 -1.91 22.77
N PHE A 110 23.58 -1.10 21.77
CA PHE A 110 22.82 -1.10 20.53
C PHE A 110 23.32 -2.24 19.65
N LEU A 111 22.41 -3.07 19.19
CA LEU A 111 22.69 -4.15 18.24
C LEU A 111 22.02 -3.81 16.90
N PHE A 112 22.78 -3.86 15.82
CA PHE A 112 22.28 -3.49 14.48
C PHE A 112 22.09 -4.70 13.61
N MET A 113 20.88 -4.85 13.02
CA MET A 113 20.54 -6.01 12.19
C MET A 113 19.63 -5.64 11.03
N GLY A 114 19.91 -6.20 9.84
CA GLY A 114 18.98 -6.20 8.71
C GLY A 114 17.99 -7.35 8.81
N LEU A 115 16.80 -7.14 8.28
CA LEU A 115 15.74 -8.15 8.21
C LEU A 115 15.82 -8.99 6.91
N ASP A 116 16.85 -8.75 6.10
CA ASP A 116 17.24 -9.60 4.96
C ASP A 116 17.63 -11.05 5.38
N ASP A 117 17.90 -11.26 6.67
CA ASP A 117 18.12 -12.60 7.27
C ASP A 117 17.37 -12.72 8.62
N PRO A 118 16.06 -12.96 8.63
CA PRO A 118 15.26 -13.08 9.86
C PRO A 118 15.73 -14.23 10.80
N ALA A 119 16.48 -15.20 10.28
CA ALA A 119 16.99 -16.29 11.11
C ALA A 119 17.95 -15.80 12.21
N LYS A 120 18.63 -14.68 11.99
CA LYS A 120 19.52 -14.05 12.99
C LYS A 120 18.78 -13.54 14.22
N LEU A 121 17.50 -13.18 14.10
CA LEU A 121 16.65 -12.77 15.24
C LEU A 121 16.47 -13.89 16.28
N LYS A 122 16.66 -15.16 15.88
CA LYS A 122 16.45 -16.33 16.77
C LYS A 122 17.44 -16.43 17.91
N SER A 123 18.62 -15.85 17.77
CA SER A 123 19.72 -15.96 18.74
C SER A 123 19.86 -14.75 19.67
N ILE A 124 19.02 -13.73 19.53
CA ILE A 124 19.15 -12.49 20.31
C ILE A 124 18.44 -12.64 21.66
N LEU A 125 19.15 -12.28 22.69
CA LEU A 125 18.66 -12.27 24.08
C LEU A 125 18.84 -10.88 24.69
N ASN A 126 18.17 -10.62 25.82
CA ASN A 126 18.32 -9.42 26.63
C ASN A 126 17.84 -8.11 25.93
N ILE A 127 16.95 -8.21 24.95
CA ILE A 127 16.41 -7.03 24.26
C ILE A 127 15.25 -6.44 25.07
N ARG A 128 15.41 -5.19 25.48
CA ARG A 128 14.37 -4.41 26.13
C ARG A 128 13.59 -3.53 25.16
N ARG A 129 14.27 -2.98 24.16
CA ARG A 129 13.68 -2.07 23.18
C ARG A 129 14.07 -2.46 21.76
N VAL A 130 13.15 -2.19 20.84
CA VAL A 130 13.40 -2.32 19.41
C VAL A 130 13.09 -1.01 18.72
N TRP A 131 13.95 -0.60 17.82
CA TRP A 131 13.72 0.49 16.92
C TRP A 131 13.85 0.03 15.47
N GLY A 132 12.73 0.00 14.75
CA GLY A 132 12.65 -0.21 13.31
C GLY A 132 12.67 1.13 12.59
N GLU A 133 13.77 1.44 11.90
CA GLU A 133 13.94 2.67 11.10
C GLU A 133 13.57 2.40 9.65
N GLU A 134 12.92 3.40 9.02
CA GLU A 134 12.32 3.29 7.69
C GLU A 134 11.42 2.05 7.59
N ALA A 135 10.49 1.95 8.54
CA ALA A 135 9.63 0.78 8.69
C ALA A 135 8.65 0.60 7.51
N GLU A 136 8.50 1.59 6.66
CA GLU A 136 7.79 1.48 5.38
C GLU A 136 8.43 0.50 4.39
N GLU A 137 9.68 0.11 4.61
CA GLU A 137 10.36 -0.93 3.83
C GLU A 137 10.08 -2.36 4.37
N MET A 138 9.55 -2.46 5.60
CA MET A 138 9.28 -3.74 6.26
C MET A 138 7.89 -4.27 5.86
N ASP A 139 7.70 -5.56 6.02
CA ASP A 139 6.40 -6.22 5.84
C ASP A 139 5.80 -6.68 7.18
N ILE A 140 4.55 -7.13 7.15
CA ILE A 140 3.84 -7.59 8.37
C ILE A 140 4.48 -8.84 8.98
N ASP A 141 5.14 -9.68 8.19
CA ASP A 141 5.82 -10.87 8.68
C ASP A 141 7.08 -10.52 9.46
N ASP A 142 7.81 -9.47 9.04
CA ASP A 142 8.92 -8.89 9.80
C ASP A 142 8.43 -8.45 11.19
N HIS A 143 7.31 -7.70 11.25
CA HIS A 143 6.70 -7.27 12.51
C HIS A 143 6.31 -8.46 13.40
N ASN A 144 5.65 -9.45 12.83
CA ASN A 144 5.21 -10.65 13.54
C ASN A 144 6.40 -11.41 14.14
N GLU A 145 7.50 -11.53 13.40
CA GLU A 145 8.71 -12.18 13.88
C GLU A 145 9.38 -11.40 15.01
N ILE A 146 9.52 -10.08 14.86
CA ILE A 146 10.04 -9.18 15.90
C ILE A 146 9.18 -9.32 17.17
N ASN A 147 7.87 -9.17 17.06
CA ASN A 147 6.96 -9.18 18.20
C ASN A 147 6.97 -10.52 18.96
N ARG A 148 7.14 -11.65 18.24
CA ARG A 148 7.27 -12.98 18.85
C ARG A 148 8.58 -13.18 19.61
N ARG A 149 9.67 -12.51 19.16
CA ARG A 149 11.02 -12.71 19.72
C ARG A 149 11.31 -11.82 20.92
N ILE A 150 10.75 -10.61 20.95
CA ILE A 150 11.05 -9.64 21.98
C ILE A 150 10.21 -9.88 23.24
N ARG A 151 10.87 -10.42 24.24
CA ARG A 151 10.28 -10.79 25.54
C ARG A 151 11.36 -10.78 26.64
N GLY A 152 10.93 -10.83 27.88
CA GLY A 152 11.83 -10.91 29.04
C GLY A 152 11.87 -9.66 29.90
N PHE A 153 11.42 -8.51 29.40
CA PHE A 153 11.24 -7.28 30.16
C PHE A 153 9.78 -6.88 30.25
N LYS A 154 9.35 -6.33 31.39
CA LYS A 154 7.95 -5.88 31.57
C LYS A 154 7.64 -4.62 30.76
N ASP A 155 8.65 -3.77 30.52
CA ASP A 155 8.56 -2.51 29.80
C ASP A 155 9.15 -2.57 28.37
N THR A 156 9.05 -3.75 27.75
CA THR A 156 9.47 -3.92 26.36
C THR A 156 8.69 -3.00 25.43
N GLN A 157 9.40 -2.23 24.61
CA GLN A 157 8.81 -1.31 23.65
C GLN A 157 9.36 -1.54 22.24
N ILE A 158 8.49 -1.53 21.23
CA ILE A 158 8.82 -1.58 19.80
C ILE A 158 8.40 -0.25 19.20
N THR A 159 9.36 0.48 18.64
CA THR A 159 9.13 1.77 17.98
C THR A 159 9.42 1.64 16.50
N TYR A 160 8.53 2.13 15.66
CA TYR A 160 8.72 2.27 14.22
C TYR A 160 8.79 3.74 13.83
N THR A 161 9.82 4.10 13.06
CA THR A 161 10.00 5.43 12.46
C THR A 161 9.90 5.31 10.95
N PHE A 162 9.03 6.12 10.31
CA PHE A 162 8.81 6.06 8.87
C PHE A 162 8.10 7.29 8.30
N ASN A 163 8.11 7.42 6.98
CA ASN A 163 7.25 8.32 6.23
C ASN A 163 5.98 7.57 5.80
N PRO A 164 4.78 8.15 5.93
CA PRO A 164 3.52 7.46 5.62
C PRO A 164 3.27 7.41 4.12
N ILE A 165 4.06 6.59 3.40
CA ILE A 165 4.11 6.59 1.93
C ILE A 165 2.79 6.14 1.32
N LEU A 166 2.10 5.14 1.93
CA LEU A 166 0.95 4.51 1.31
C LEU A 166 -0.14 4.19 2.33
N GLU A 167 -1.38 4.66 2.11
CA GLU A 167 -2.51 4.41 3.01
C GLU A 167 -2.95 2.93 3.07
N THR A 168 -2.60 2.11 2.08
CA THR A 168 -2.85 0.66 2.06
C THR A 168 -1.73 -0.16 2.71
N HIS A 169 -0.65 0.51 3.17
CA HIS A 169 0.48 -0.17 3.77
C HIS A 169 0.09 -0.85 5.10
N TRP A 170 0.72 -2.01 5.42
CA TRP A 170 0.44 -2.77 6.63
C TRP A 170 0.58 -1.95 7.92
N LEU A 171 1.50 -0.99 7.98
CA LEU A 171 1.65 -0.09 9.13
C LEU A 171 0.35 0.68 9.42
N LYS A 172 -0.34 1.15 8.37
CA LYS A 172 -1.63 1.81 8.51
C LYS A 172 -2.71 0.81 8.91
N THR A 173 -2.89 -0.23 8.09
CA THR A 173 -3.98 -1.18 8.27
C THR A 173 -3.88 -1.94 9.59
N HIS A 174 -2.67 -2.18 10.11
CA HIS A 174 -2.45 -2.87 11.38
C HIS A 174 -2.55 -1.93 12.60
N PHE A 175 -1.81 -0.81 12.60
CA PHE A 175 -1.70 0.04 13.79
C PHE A 175 -2.75 1.14 13.90
N PHE A 176 -3.43 1.51 12.80
CA PHE A 176 -4.42 2.58 12.81
C PHE A 176 -5.84 2.07 12.57
N ASP A 177 -6.02 1.05 11.73
CA ASP A 177 -7.34 0.63 11.28
C ASP A 177 -7.91 -0.53 12.10
N VAL A 178 -7.08 -1.24 12.92
CA VAL A 178 -7.54 -2.24 13.89
C VAL A 178 -7.73 -1.57 15.27
N PRO A 179 -8.97 -1.36 15.73
CA PRO A 179 -9.25 -0.56 16.93
C PRO A 179 -8.54 -1.07 18.21
N GLU A 180 -8.45 -2.39 18.39
CA GLU A 180 -7.84 -3.02 19.55
C GLU A 180 -6.32 -2.80 19.60
N ILE A 181 -5.66 -2.76 18.43
CA ILE A 181 -4.23 -2.50 18.33
C ILE A 181 -3.96 -1.00 18.44
N ALA A 182 -4.77 -0.18 17.77
CA ALA A 182 -4.67 1.27 17.83
C ALA A 182 -4.77 1.79 19.27
N ALA A 183 -5.68 1.22 20.10
CA ALA A 183 -5.86 1.57 21.51
C ALA A 183 -4.64 1.25 22.38
N GLN A 184 -3.76 0.32 21.97
CA GLN A 184 -2.55 -0.09 22.67
C GLN A 184 -1.27 0.54 22.07
N THR A 185 -1.44 1.44 21.10
CA THR A 185 -0.36 2.05 20.34
C THR A 185 -0.31 3.55 20.60
N THR A 186 0.88 4.09 20.83
CA THR A 186 1.10 5.54 20.85
C THR A 186 1.46 6.00 19.44
N HIS A 187 0.66 6.88 18.88
CA HIS A 187 0.91 7.50 17.58
C HIS A 187 1.50 8.89 17.77
N ILE A 188 2.66 9.14 17.18
CA ILE A 188 3.35 10.43 17.22
C ILE A 188 3.53 10.90 15.79
N HIS A 189 2.76 11.91 15.42
CA HIS A 189 2.86 12.57 14.12
C HIS A 189 3.76 13.78 14.21
N SER A 190 4.59 14.01 13.18
CA SER A 190 5.45 15.17 13.05
C SER A 190 5.65 15.61 11.60
N THR A 191 5.91 16.90 11.44
CA THR A 191 6.19 17.53 10.15
C THR A 191 7.50 18.30 10.23
N ILE A 192 8.00 18.84 9.13
CA ILE A 192 9.18 19.70 9.13
C ILE A 192 9.00 20.92 10.04
N ASN A 193 7.75 21.35 10.28
CA ASN A 193 7.45 22.48 11.19
C ASN A 193 7.65 22.15 12.66
N ASP A 194 7.69 20.86 13.05
CA ASP A 194 8.06 20.41 14.40
C ASP A 194 9.59 20.41 14.61
N ASN A 195 10.39 20.63 13.55
CA ASN A 195 11.84 20.63 13.59
C ASN A 195 12.38 22.07 13.58
N GLN A 196 12.74 22.59 14.76
CA GLN A 196 13.33 23.92 14.90
C GLN A 196 14.72 24.06 14.27
N PHE A 197 15.36 22.97 13.88
CA PHE A 197 16.69 22.97 13.27
C PHE A 197 16.64 22.89 11.73
N ALA A 198 15.46 22.69 11.15
CA ALA A 198 15.30 22.67 9.70
C ALA A 198 15.51 24.10 9.15
N SER A 199 16.31 24.20 8.08
CA SER A 199 16.51 25.45 7.37
C SER A 199 15.28 25.85 6.57
N GLU A 200 15.17 27.13 6.23
CA GLU A 200 14.11 27.64 5.37
C GLU A 200 14.19 27.02 3.97
N ALA A 201 15.39 26.78 3.45
CA ALA A 201 15.57 26.14 2.16
C ALA A 201 15.02 24.70 2.13
N GLU A 202 15.22 23.93 3.20
CA GLU A 202 14.65 22.57 3.33
C GLU A 202 13.13 22.62 3.43
N ARG A 203 12.56 23.59 4.13
CA ARG A 203 11.10 23.79 4.22
C ARG A 203 10.52 24.09 2.84
N GLN A 204 11.12 25.05 2.14
CA GLN A 204 10.68 25.48 0.82
C GLN A 204 10.76 24.33 -0.19
N ALA A 205 11.84 23.56 -0.18
CA ALA A 205 11.99 22.42 -1.07
C ALA A 205 10.88 21.36 -0.92
N LEU A 206 10.41 21.12 0.31
CA LEU A 206 9.29 20.21 0.55
C LEU A 206 7.94 20.87 0.26
N GLU A 207 7.79 22.18 0.49
CA GLU A 207 6.57 22.90 0.19
C GLU A 207 6.34 23.03 -1.32
N ASP A 208 7.40 23.16 -2.12
CA ASP A 208 7.33 23.25 -3.57
C ASP A 208 6.68 22.02 -4.23
N PHE A 209 6.69 20.84 -3.57
CA PHE A 209 5.92 19.69 -4.05
C PHE A 209 4.46 20.01 -4.29
N ARG A 210 3.87 20.96 -3.55
CA ARG A 210 2.48 21.40 -3.74
C ARG A 210 2.19 21.90 -5.15
N LEU A 211 3.21 22.38 -5.87
CA LEU A 211 3.06 22.97 -7.20
C LEU A 211 3.01 21.91 -8.33
N TYR A 212 3.55 20.70 -8.09
CA TYR A 212 3.70 19.72 -9.16
C TYR A 212 3.42 18.26 -8.73
N ASP A 213 3.44 17.95 -7.43
CA ASP A 213 3.12 16.61 -6.92
C ASP A 213 2.45 16.70 -5.53
N ILE A 214 1.13 16.86 -5.54
CA ILE A 214 0.35 17.01 -4.31
C ILE A 214 0.46 15.78 -3.39
N ASN A 215 0.70 14.57 -3.93
CA ASN A 215 0.87 13.39 -3.13
C ASN A 215 2.20 13.42 -2.37
N GLN A 216 3.29 13.81 -3.02
CA GLN A 216 4.58 14.03 -2.38
C GLN A 216 4.50 15.14 -1.31
N TYR A 217 3.77 16.21 -1.59
CA TYR A 217 3.51 17.27 -0.60
C TYR A 217 2.79 16.71 0.64
N ASN A 218 1.74 15.90 0.44
CA ASN A 218 1.01 15.29 1.53
C ASN A 218 1.93 14.36 2.37
N ILE A 219 2.74 13.53 1.73
CA ILE A 219 3.64 12.58 2.41
C ILE A 219 4.78 13.31 3.12
N TYR A 220 5.56 14.10 2.38
CA TYR A 220 6.85 14.59 2.87
C TYR A 220 6.77 15.92 3.58
N PHE A 221 5.81 16.81 3.22
CA PHE A 221 5.63 18.08 3.92
C PHE A 221 4.62 17.94 5.05
N LEU A 222 3.42 17.41 4.78
CA LEU A 222 2.35 17.30 5.77
C LEU A 222 2.43 16.04 6.65
N GLY A 223 3.23 15.05 6.28
CA GLY A 223 3.33 13.77 7.01
C GLY A 223 2.03 12.98 7.00
N GLN A 224 1.19 13.18 6.02
CA GLN A 224 -0.07 12.46 5.82
C GLN A 224 0.16 11.20 5.01
N TRP A 225 -0.73 10.21 5.19
CA TRP A 225 -0.68 9.00 4.38
C TRP A 225 -0.84 9.35 2.91
N GLY A 226 0.15 8.90 2.14
CA GLY A 226 0.13 9.04 0.69
C GLY A 226 -1.00 8.22 0.11
N LYS A 227 -1.68 8.81 -0.86
CA LYS A 227 -2.57 8.04 -1.71
C LYS A 227 -1.73 7.36 -2.78
N PRO A 228 -1.97 6.09 -3.07
CA PRO A 228 -1.28 5.46 -4.17
C PRO A 228 -1.57 6.26 -5.44
N GLY A 229 -0.53 6.76 -6.07
CA GLY A 229 -0.59 7.37 -7.38
C GLY A 229 0.26 6.53 -8.32
N ALA A 230 -0.36 5.96 -9.33
CA ALA A 230 0.38 5.30 -10.38
C ALA A 230 1.27 6.33 -11.09
N LYS A 231 2.57 6.07 -11.20
CA LYS A 231 3.49 6.94 -11.97
C LYS A 231 3.07 7.04 -13.44
N ARG A 232 2.52 5.95 -13.97
CA ARG A 232 1.96 5.83 -15.32
C ARG A 232 0.64 5.09 -15.27
N PRO A 233 -0.45 5.72 -14.79
CA PRO A 233 -1.71 5.01 -14.60
C PRO A 233 -2.27 4.49 -15.92
N PHE A 234 -2.83 3.28 -15.88
CA PHE A 234 -3.58 2.77 -17.03
C PHE A 234 -4.78 3.68 -17.32
N ALA A 235 -5.55 3.99 -16.29
CA ALA A 235 -6.73 4.85 -16.36
C ALA A 235 -6.39 6.30 -15.93
N PHE A 236 -5.53 6.98 -16.69
CA PHE A 236 -5.06 8.33 -16.36
C PHE A 236 -6.16 9.40 -16.34
N ALA A 237 -7.32 9.16 -16.96
CA ALA A 237 -8.47 10.06 -16.95
C ALA A 237 -9.45 9.76 -15.80
N PHE A 238 -9.21 8.72 -15.00
CA PHE A 238 -10.06 8.39 -13.86
C PHE A 238 -9.89 9.42 -12.74
N LYS A 239 -11.02 9.88 -12.18
CA LYS A 239 -11.08 10.89 -11.11
C LYS A 239 -12.16 10.53 -10.12
N GLU A 240 -12.18 11.16 -8.95
CA GLU A 240 -13.21 10.98 -7.92
C GLU A 240 -14.62 11.28 -8.43
N GLU A 241 -14.78 12.17 -9.40
CA GLU A 241 -16.08 12.47 -10.04
C GLU A 241 -16.71 11.29 -10.78
N HIS A 242 -15.92 10.24 -11.07
CA HIS A 242 -16.41 9.01 -11.68
C HIS A 242 -16.92 7.99 -10.65
N ILE A 243 -16.84 8.32 -9.35
CA ILE A 243 -17.38 7.47 -8.28
C ILE A 243 -18.78 7.93 -7.94
N GLY A 244 -19.74 7.04 -8.17
CA GLY A 244 -21.14 7.25 -7.80
C GLY A 244 -21.48 6.53 -6.50
N HIS A 245 -22.54 6.98 -5.84
CA HIS A 245 -23.00 6.38 -4.57
C HIS A 245 -24.37 5.73 -4.76
N GLY A 246 -24.48 4.47 -4.33
CA GLY A 246 -25.74 3.74 -4.32
C GLY A 246 -26.32 3.47 -5.71
N LEU A 247 -25.45 3.28 -6.71
CA LEU A 247 -25.86 2.92 -8.06
C LEU A 247 -26.56 1.56 -8.05
N LYS A 248 -27.77 1.51 -8.62
CA LYS A 248 -28.53 0.27 -8.77
C LYS A 248 -28.81 0.02 -10.24
N PHE A 249 -28.93 -1.25 -10.61
CA PHE A 249 -29.32 -1.58 -11.98
C PHE A 249 -30.78 -1.19 -12.26
N GLU A 250 -31.03 -0.72 -13.48
CA GLU A 250 -32.36 -0.38 -13.98
C GLU A 250 -32.97 -1.60 -14.67
N LYS A 251 -34.16 -2.04 -14.23
CA LYS A 251 -34.85 -3.26 -14.77
C LYS A 251 -35.14 -3.21 -16.27
N ARG A 252 -35.27 -2.00 -16.82
CA ARG A 252 -35.57 -1.78 -18.25
C ARG A 252 -34.37 -2.00 -19.18
N LEU A 253 -33.14 -1.95 -18.62
CA LEU A 253 -31.91 -2.06 -19.38
C LEU A 253 -31.32 -3.45 -19.24
N PRO A 254 -30.63 -3.97 -20.28
CA PRO A 254 -29.83 -5.18 -20.14
C PRO A 254 -28.74 -5.02 -19.09
N VAL A 255 -28.47 -6.07 -18.35
CA VAL A 255 -27.30 -6.14 -17.48
C VAL A 255 -26.17 -6.84 -18.24
N TYR A 256 -25.05 -6.15 -18.38
CA TYR A 256 -23.84 -6.67 -19.00
C TYR A 256 -22.94 -7.25 -17.93
N LEU A 257 -22.64 -8.55 -18.03
CA LEU A 257 -21.68 -9.25 -17.19
C LEU A 257 -20.41 -9.49 -18.00
N SER A 258 -19.30 -8.97 -17.54
CA SER A 258 -17.98 -9.14 -18.17
C SER A 258 -17.04 -9.88 -17.25
N PHE A 259 -16.49 -11.00 -17.70
CA PHE A 259 -15.73 -11.97 -16.94
C PHE A 259 -14.23 -11.93 -17.27
N ASP A 260 -13.40 -12.15 -16.23
CA ASP A 260 -12.01 -12.53 -16.36
C ASP A 260 -11.75 -13.84 -15.60
N PHE A 261 -11.18 -14.85 -16.29
CA PHE A 261 -11.11 -16.24 -15.85
C PHE A 261 -9.76 -16.62 -15.26
N ASN A 262 -9.19 -15.75 -14.45
CA ASN A 262 -8.00 -16.11 -13.71
C ASN A 262 -8.29 -17.16 -12.62
N VAL A 263 -7.26 -17.87 -12.20
CA VAL A 263 -7.42 -18.94 -11.21
C VAL A 263 -7.67 -18.34 -9.81
N ASP A 264 -7.04 -17.21 -9.51
CA ASP A 264 -7.18 -16.52 -8.22
C ASP A 264 -6.78 -15.04 -8.36
N PRO A 265 -7.70 -14.12 -8.20
CA PRO A 265 -9.17 -14.32 -8.08
C PRO A 265 -9.88 -14.53 -9.42
N ILE A 266 -11.01 -15.20 -9.40
CA ILE A 266 -11.98 -15.17 -10.52
C ILE A 266 -12.87 -13.93 -10.36
N THR A 267 -13.10 -13.18 -11.46
CA THR A 267 -13.75 -11.87 -11.40
C THR A 267 -14.82 -11.64 -12.45
N CYS A 268 -15.77 -10.76 -12.11
CA CYS A 268 -16.81 -10.29 -13.02
C CYS A 268 -17.28 -8.89 -12.63
N ILE A 269 -17.62 -8.04 -13.59
CA ILE A 269 -18.32 -6.78 -13.34
C ILE A 269 -19.76 -6.84 -13.84
N GLY A 270 -20.67 -6.17 -13.13
CA GLY A 270 -22.04 -5.88 -13.54
C GLY A 270 -22.16 -4.44 -14.02
N ALA A 271 -22.47 -4.26 -15.29
CA ALA A 271 -22.55 -2.98 -15.95
C ALA A 271 -23.89 -2.76 -16.65
N GLN A 272 -24.27 -1.51 -16.84
CA GLN A 272 -25.34 -1.08 -17.72
C GLN A 272 -24.91 0.13 -18.53
N HIS A 273 -25.46 0.29 -19.71
CA HIS A 273 -25.36 1.54 -20.47
C HIS A 273 -26.67 1.88 -21.17
N ASP A 274 -26.88 3.17 -21.33
CA ASP A 274 -27.94 3.74 -22.15
C ASP A 274 -27.33 4.80 -23.07
N MET A 275 -28.06 5.21 -24.09
CA MET A 275 -27.59 6.24 -25.02
C MET A 275 -28.39 7.52 -24.79
N ILE A 276 -27.69 8.61 -24.49
CA ILE A 276 -28.24 9.97 -24.43
C ILE A 276 -27.75 10.72 -25.68
N GLY A 277 -28.60 10.78 -26.69
CA GLY A 277 -28.16 11.26 -28.01
C GLY A 277 -27.10 10.33 -28.61
N ASN A 278 -25.89 10.83 -28.87
CA ASN A 278 -24.78 10.07 -29.43
C ASN A 278 -23.77 9.58 -28.39
N GLU A 279 -23.95 9.92 -27.12
CA GLU A 279 -23.02 9.61 -26.04
C GLU A 279 -23.59 8.52 -25.12
N PRO A 280 -22.77 7.55 -24.69
CA PRO A 280 -23.22 6.54 -23.75
C PRO A 280 -23.22 7.10 -22.33
N LYS A 281 -24.25 6.74 -21.58
CA LYS A 281 -24.30 6.83 -20.12
C LYS A 281 -23.93 5.47 -19.56
N ILE A 282 -22.75 5.32 -18.96
CA ILE A 282 -22.20 4.05 -18.48
C ILE A 282 -22.26 3.97 -16.97
N ARG A 283 -22.72 2.84 -16.44
CA ARG A 283 -22.83 2.58 -15.00
C ARG A 283 -22.24 1.21 -14.69
N ILE A 284 -21.21 1.18 -13.85
CA ILE A 284 -20.69 -0.07 -13.26
C ILE A 284 -21.25 -0.09 -11.83
N PHE A 285 -22.20 -0.96 -11.56
CA PHE A 285 -22.95 -0.93 -10.31
C PHE A 285 -22.60 -2.10 -9.38
N LYS A 286 -21.82 -3.08 -9.85
CA LYS A 286 -21.42 -4.23 -9.04
C LYS A 286 -20.13 -4.84 -9.55
N GLU A 287 -19.28 -5.24 -8.62
CA GLU A 287 -18.14 -6.14 -8.85
C GLU A 287 -18.36 -7.46 -8.12
N PHE A 288 -17.87 -8.53 -8.69
CA PHE A 288 -17.76 -9.85 -8.10
C PHE A 288 -16.30 -10.28 -8.16
N ARG A 289 -15.72 -10.61 -7.01
CA ARG A 289 -14.32 -11.04 -6.88
C ARG A 289 -14.24 -12.14 -5.84
N LEU A 290 -13.89 -13.34 -6.28
CA LEU A 290 -13.78 -14.51 -5.42
C LEU A 290 -12.34 -15.03 -5.47
N ALA A 291 -11.68 -15.01 -4.33
CA ALA A 291 -10.37 -15.62 -4.16
C ALA A 291 -10.49 -17.12 -3.89
N ASN A 292 -9.51 -17.89 -4.34
CA ASN A 292 -9.47 -19.36 -4.16
C ASN A 292 -10.79 -20.06 -4.52
N SER A 293 -11.42 -19.67 -5.63
CA SER A 293 -12.76 -20.11 -6.01
C SER A 293 -12.83 -20.55 -7.46
N ASN A 294 -14.03 -20.78 -7.95
CA ASN A 294 -14.29 -21.31 -9.29
C ASN A 294 -15.51 -20.64 -9.93
N ILE A 295 -15.74 -20.94 -11.21
CA ILE A 295 -16.82 -20.35 -12.00
C ILE A 295 -18.23 -20.71 -11.48
N TYR A 296 -18.42 -21.86 -10.84
CA TYR A 296 -19.72 -22.27 -10.31
C TYR A 296 -20.11 -21.40 -9.11
N ASP A 297 -19.16 -21.14 -8.19
CA ASP A 297 -19.36 -20.28 -7.04
C ASP A 297 -19.63 -18.84 -7.47
N LEU A 298 -18.90 -18.34 -8.48
CA LEU A 298 -19.14 -17.02 -9.05
C LEU A 298 -20.55 -16.91 -9.66
N CYS A 299 -21.00 -17.91 -10.42
CA CYS A 299 -22.36 -17.94 -10.94
C CYS A 299 -23.41 -18.01 -9.83
N GLN A 300 -23.13 -18.70 -8.73
CA GLN A 300 -24.01 -18.75 -7.57
C GLN A 300 -24.12 -17.37 -6.91
N GLU A 301 -23.03 -16.65 -6.75
CA GLU A 301 -23.03 -15.30 -6.19
C GLU A 301 -23.80 -14.31 -7.07
N ILE A 302 -23.63 -14.41 -8.40
CA ILE A 302 -24.40 -13.63 -9.37
C ILE A 302 -25.90 -13.91 -9.23
N ARG A 303 -26.33 -15.18 -9.15
CA ARG A 303 -27.74 -15.56 -8.93
C ARG A 303 -28.27 -15.02 -7.61
N THR A 304 -27.47 -15.06 -6.56
CA THR A 304 -27.84 -14.55 -5.24
C THR A 304 -28.05 -13.05 -5.24
N TYR A 305 -27.24 -12.32 -5.99
CA TYR A 305 -27.36 -10.86 -6.12
C TYR A 305 -28.59 -10.47 -6.94
N PHE A 306 -28.86 -11.15 -8.07
CA PHE A 306 -30.00 -10.87 -8.94
C PHE A 306 -31.19 -11.77 -8.57
N HIS A 307 -31.99 -11.35 -7.60
CA HIS A 307 -33.19 -12.10 -7.14
C HIS A 307 -34.34 -12.13 -8.14
N GLU A 308 -34.28 -11.31 -9.20
CA GLU A 308 -35.34 -11.14 -10.17
C GLU A 308 -34.88 -11.59 -11.56
N THR A 309 -35.86 -11.76 -12.49
CA THR A 309 -35.55 -12.03 -13.87
C THR A 309 -34.91 -10.83 -14.53
N VAL A 310 -33.64 -10.93 -14.87
CA VAL A 310 -32.82 -9.91 -15.53
C VAL A 310 -32.39 -10.42 -16.89
N TYR A 311 -32.42 -9.54 -17.91
CA TYR A 311 -31.87 -9.87 -19.21
C TYR A 311 -30.37 -9.63 -19.24
N PHE A 312 -29.59 -10.70 -19.20
CA PHE A 312 -28.15 -10.65 -19.22
C PHE A 312 -27.58 -10.63 -20.65
N LYS A 313 -26.50 -9.89 -20.81
CA LYS A 313 -25.54 -9.93 -21.91
C LYS A 313 -24.16 -10.30 -21.35
N ILE A 314 -23.57 -11.35 -21.91
CA ILE A 314 -22.32 -11.94 -21.41
C ILE A 314 -21.18 -11.63 -22.37
N THR A 315 -20.09 -11.07 -21.82
CA THR A 315 -18.82 -10.88 -22.51
C THR A 315 -17.65 -11.19 -21.56
N GLY A 316 -16.43 -11.01 -21.98
CA GLY A 316 -15.23 -11.21 -21.14
C GLY A 316 -14.07 -11.76 -21.93
N ASP A 317 -13.13 -12.37 -21.20
CA ASP A 317 -11.92 -12.98 -21.75
C ASP A 317 -12.27 -14.02 -22.82
N ALA A 318 -11.74 -13.82 -24.03
CA ALA A 318 -11.95 -14.73 -25.16
C ALA A 318 -11.38 -16.14 -24.90
N THR A 319 -10.35 -16.25 -24.05
CA THR A 319 -9.74 -17.54 -23.71
C THR A 319 -10.71 -18.47 -22.97
N GLY A 320 -11.74 -17.90 -22.29
CA GLY A 320 -12.81 -18.65 -21.66
C GLY A 320 -13.63 -19.51 -22.60
N SER A 321 -13.55 -19.29 -23.93
CA SER A 321 -14.12 -20.15 -24.97
C SER A 321 -13.24 -21.37 -25.31
N SER A 322 -12.01 -21.42 -24.82
CA SER A 322 -11.06 -22.49 -25.10
C SER A 322 -11.44 -23.77 -24.37
N ARG A 323 -11.20 -24.93 -25.01
CA ARG A 323 -11.41 -26.23 -24.37
C ARG A 323 -10.29 -26.49 -23.33
N SER A 324 -10.70 -27.00 -22.18
CA SER A 324 -9.72 -27.52 -21.20
C SER A 324 -9.48 -29.02 -21.48
N ALA A 325 -8.21 -29.44 -21.51
CA ALA A 325 -7.83 -30.83 -21.55
C ALA A 325 -8.27 -31.65 -20.31
N MET A 326 -8.65 -30.94 -19.22
CA MET A 326 -9.07 -31.58 -17.97
C MET A 326 -10.57 -31.90 -17.92
N THR A 327 -11.36 -31.48 -18.90
CA THR A 327 -12.81 -31.70 -18.94
C THR A 327 -13.22 -32.68 -20.04
N ARG A 328 -14.19 -33.58 -19.76
CA ARG A 328 -14.81 -34.42 -20.79
C ARG A 328 -15.84 -33.62 -21.59
N GLY A 329 -15.76 -33.68 -22.92
CA GLY A 329 -16.69 -33.00 -23.83
C GLY A 329 -16.26 -31.56 -24.17
N ASN A 330 -17.23 -30.74 -24.64
CA ASN A 330 -17.00 -29.35 -25.06
C ASN A 330 -17.26 -28.35 -23.92
N VAL A 331 -16.83 -28.67 -22.68
CA VAL A 331 -17.06 -27.81 -21.52
C VAL A 331 -15.99 -26.73 -21.49
N ASN A 332 -16.42 -25.48 -21.48
CA ASN A 332 -15.60 -24.30 -21.28
C ASN A 332 -16.33 -23.34 -20.32
N TYR A 333 -15.68 -22.26 -19.91
CA TYR A 333 -16.26 -21.32 -18.95
C TYR A 333 -17.61 -20.77 -19.38
N TYR A 334 -17.77 -20.40 -20.65
CA TYR A 334 -19.03 -19.86 -21.17
C TYR A 334 -20.14 -20.91 -21.27
N THR A 335 -19.82 -22.19 -21.48
CA THR A 335 -20.82 -23.25 -21.42
C THR A 335 -21.33 -23.51 -20.02
N ILE A 336 -20.44 -23.35 -19.00
CA ILE A 336 -20.83 -23.44 -17.58
C ILE A 336 -21.72 -22.23 -17.22
N ILE A 337 -21.30 -21.00 -17.53
CA ILE A 337 -22.10 -19.80 -17.31
C ILE A 337 -23.50 -19.93 -17.94
N LYS A 338 -23.55 -20.45 -19.16
CA LYS A 338 -24.80 -20.67 -19.87
C LYS A 338 -25.74 -21.61 -19.10
N SER A 339 -25.21 -22.70 -18.59
CA SER A 339 -25.96 -23.66 -17.80
C SER A 339 -26.41 -23.09 -16.47
N GLU A 340 -25.44 -22.53 -15.71
CA GLU A 340 -25.65 -22.05 -14.34
C GLU A 340 -26.60 -20.85 -14.26
N LEU A 341 -26.52 -19.93 -15.22
CA LEU A 341 -27.40 -18.77 -15.29
C LEU A 341 -28.64 -18.98 -16.16
N ARG A 342 -28.86 -20.21 -16.68
CA ARG A 342 -30.01 -20.62 -17.54
C ARG A 342 -30.17 -19.71 -18.76
N LEU A 343 -29.08 -19.44 -19.47
CA LEU A 343 -29.01 -18.53 -20.61
C LEU A 343 -29.12 -19.27 -21.96
N THR A 344 -29.37 -18.51 -23.01
CA THR A 344 -29.35 -18.97 -24.40
C THR A 344 -28.14 -18.43 -25.16
N ASN A 345 -27.86 -18.89 -26.36
CA ASN A 345 -26.74 -18.36 -27.16
C ASN A 345 -26.91 -16.87 -27.51
N ALA A 346 -28.14 -16.36 -27.55
CA ALA A 346 -28.43 -14.94 -27.82
C ALA A 346 -27.92 -13.98 -26.71
N ASN A 347 -27.64 -14.51 -25.52
CA ASN A 347 -27.11 -13.74 -24.43
C ASN A 347 -25.60 -13.49 -24.53
N PHE A 348 -24.87 -14.25 -25.37
CA PHE A 348 -23.41 -14.22 -25.42
C PHE A 348 -22.88 -13.34 -26.55
N ASP A 349 -22.11 -12.34 -26.16
CA ASP A 349 -21.45 -11.38 -27.05
C ASP A 349 -19.89 -11.45 -26.88
N VAL A 350 -19.37 -12.68 -26.81
CA VAL A 350 -17.94 -12.92 -26.62
C VAL A 350 -17.14 -12.62 -27.89
N SER A 351 -16.03 -11.94 -27.78
CA SER A 351 -15.12 -11.65 -28.91
C SER A 351 -14.32 -12.90 -29.29
N LYS A 352 -13.88 -12.99 -30.56
CA LYS A 352 -13.04 -14.12 -31.04
C LYS A 352 -11.62 -14.11 -30.44
N GLY A 353 -11.14 -12.96 -29.96
CA GLY A 353 -9.86 -12.77 -29.35
C GLY A 353 -9.87 -11.55 -28.42
N ASN A 354 -8.93 -11.51 -27.48
CA ASN A 354 -8.81 -10.40 -26.55
C ASN A 354 -8.33 -9.13 -27.28
N PRO A 355 -8.88 -7.97 -26.92
CA PRO A 355 -8.46 -6.71 -27.51
C PRO A 355 -7.05 -6.33 -27.06
N SER A 356 -6.33 -5.56 -27.89
CA SER A 356 -5.05 -4.98 -27.53
C SER A 356 -5.17 -4.13 -26.27
N VAL A 357 -4.21 -4.29 -25.35
CA VAL A 357 -4.11 -3.51 -24.10
C VAL A 357 -4.08 -2.02 -24.40
N LYS A 358 -3.26 -1.59 -25.37
CA LYS A 358 -3.12 -0.18 -25.77
C LYS A 358 -4.42 0.41 -26.27
N ASN A 359 -5.13 -0.31 -27.15
CA ASN A 359 -6.41 0.16 -27.69
C ASN A 359 -7.47 0.29 -26.60
N THR A 360 -7.52 -0.66 -25.66
CA THR A 360 -8.47 -0.60 -24.54
C THR A 360 -8.13 0.50 -23.56
N ARG A 361 -6.84 0.80 -23.34
CA ARG A 361 -6.38 1.93 -22.54
C ARG A 361 -6.84 3.26 -23.14
N VAL A 362 -6.61 3.44 -24.44
CA VAL A 362 -7.04 4.66 -25.15
C VAL A 362 -8.56 4.79 -25.09
N LEU A 363 -9.29 3.71 -25.34
CA LEU A 363 -10.76 3.72 -25.30
C LEU A 363 -11.31 4.06 -23.92
N LEU A 364 -10.81 3.41 -22.87
CA LEU A 364 -11.28 3.64 -21.50
C LEU A 364 -11.08 5.10 -21.09
N ASN A 365 -9.89 5.64 -21.33
CA ASN A 365 -9.62 7.04 -20.99
C ASN A 365 -10.45 8.02 -21.84
N THR A 366 -10.75 7.69 -23.11
CA THR A 366 -11.66 8.49 -23.95
C THR A 366 -13.08 8.48 -23.38
N LEU A 367 -13.58 7.32 -22.94
CA LEU A 367 -14.89 7.22 -22.31
C LEU A 367 -14.96 8.00 -21.01
N LEU A 368 -13.97 7.87 -20.12
CA LEU A 368 -13.88 8.62 -18.89
C LEU A 368 -13.88 10.16 -19.11
N MET A 369 -13.20 10.64 -20.15
CA MET A 369 -13.14 12.08 -20.44
C MET A 369 -14.39 12.65 -21.12
N ARG A 370 -15.18 11.84 -21.81
CA ARG A 370 -16.20 12.32 -22.75
C ARG A 370 -17.62 11.89 -22.44
N THR A 371 -17.80 10.93 -21.54
CA THR A 371 -19.13 10.34 -21.31
C THR A 371 -19.54 10.42 -19.86
N ASP A 372 -20.83 10.25 -19.60
CA ASP A 372 -21.35 10.10 -18.23
C ASP A 372 -21.02 8.68 -17.73
N PHE A 373 -19.83 8.53 -17.15
CA PHE A 373 -19.26 7.27 -16.68
C PHE A 373 -19.20 7.26 -15.16
N LEU A 374 -19.97 6.39 -14.50
CA LEU A 374 -19.95 6.24 -13.06
C LEU A 374 -19.72 4.78 -12.63
N ILE A 375 -18.98 4.63 -11.54
CA ILE A 375 -18.70 3.36 -10.87
C ILE A 375 -19.19 3.49 -9.43
N ASP A 376 -19.96 2.50 -8.96
CA ASP A 376 -20.47 2.50 -7.60
C ASP A 376 -19.31 2.40 -6.59
N ASP A 377 -19.40 3.16 -5.50
CA ASP A 377 -18.37 3.21 -4.44
C ASP A 377 -18.16 1.87 -3.72
N THR A 378 -19.09 0.93 -3.87
CA THR A 378 -18.95 -0.45 -3.38
C THR A 378 -18.05 -1.31 -4.27
N CYS A 379 -17.75 -0.88 -5.51
CA CYS A 379 -16.81 -1.54 -6.43
C CYS A 379 -15.35 -1.17 -6.08
N ARG A 380 -14.92 -1.48 -4.87
CA ARG A 380 -13.65 -1.01 -4.31
C ARG A 380 -12.43 -1.54 -5.06
N TYR A 381 -12.42 -2.82 -5.39
CA TYR A 381 -11.30 -3.44 -6.11
C TYR A 381 -11.17 -2.90 -7.55
N LEU A 382 -12.28 -2.65 -8.23
CA LEU A 382 -12.24 -2.02 -9.56
C LEU A 382 -11.74 -0.56 -9.47
N ILE A 383 -12.19 0.19 -8.45
CA ILE A 383 -11.73 1.55 -8.21
C ILE A 383 -10.23 1.56 -7.92
N ASP A 384 -9.74 0.59 -7.16
CA ASP A 384 -8.31 0.43 -6.88
C ASP A 384 -7.52 0.05 -8.14
N ASP A 385 -8.04 -0.88 -8.96
CA ASP A 385 -7.43 -1.20 -10.26
C ASP A 385 -7.30 0.06 -11.13
N LEU A 386 -8.32 0.91 -11.19
CA LEU A 386 -8.29 2.14 -11.98
C LEU A 386 -7.33 3.20 -11.43
N ARG A 387 -7.14 3.23 -10.13
CA ARG A 387 -6.22 4.16 -9.48
C ARG A 387 -4.76 3.72 -9.59
N TYR A 388 -4.50 2.40 -9.56
CA TYR A 388 -3.17 1.88 -9.22
C TYR A 388 -2.52 1.02 -10.27
N VAL A 389 -3.28 0.44 -11.21
CA VAL A 389 -2.67 -0.33 -12.29
C VAL A 389 -1.84 0.59 -13.17
N GLU A 390 -0.57 0.27 -13.28
CA GLU A 390 0.41 1.01 -14.09
C GLU A 390 0.64 0.37 -15.44
N VAL A 391 1.16 1.18 -16.36
CA VAL A 391 1.67 0.70 -17.63
C VAL A 391 3.19 0.80 -17.66
N ASP A 392 3.81 -0.14 -18.37
CA ASP A 392 5.22 -0.14 -18.69
C ASP A 392 5.60 0.98 -19.71
N GLU A 393 6.86 1.04 -20.09
CA GLU A 393 7.35 2.01 -21.08
C GLU A 393 6.76 1.84 -22.47
N HIS A 394 6.21 0.66 -22.76
CA HIS A 394 5.54 0.34 -24.04
C HIS A 394 4.04 0.62 -24.01
N GLY A 395 3.48 0.99 -22.85
CA GLY A 395 2.05 1.26 -22.67
C GLY A 395 1.19 0.03 -22.47
N ASP A 396 1.78 -1.13 -22.23
CA ASP A 396 1.13 -2.35 -21.79
C ASP A 396 1.04 -2.38 -20.24
N VAL A 397 0.12 -3.16 -19.67
CA VAL A 397 0.03 -3.29 -18.21
C VAL A 397 1.34 -3.86 -17.65
N ASP A 398 1.90 -3.21 -16.63
CA ASP A 398 3.03 -3.74 -15.88
C ASP A 398 2.57 -4.95 -15.05
N LYS A 399 2.59 -6.12 -15.70
CA LYS A 399 2.10 -7.37 -15.10
C LYS A 399 2.83 -7.76 -13.83
N LYS A 400 4.15 -7.53 -13.76
CA LYS A 400 4.94 -7.91 -12.57
C LYS A 400 4.48 -7.17 -11.33
N LYS A 401 4.22 -5.86 -11.48
CA LYS A 401 3.72 -5.03 -10.40
C LYS A 401 2.27 -5.36 -10.09
N ALA A 402 1.42 -5.48 -11.10
CA ALA A 402 0.00 -5.78 -10.92
C ALA A 402 -0.23 -7.15 -10.25
N GLU A 403 0.52 -8.20 -10.63
CA GLU A 403 0.45 -9.53 -10.03
C GLU A 403 0.93 -9.53 -8.56
N ALA A 404 2.01 -8.78 -8.25
CA ALA A 404 2.50 -8.65 -6.88
C ALA A 404 1.47 -7.98 -5.95
N ASP A 405 0.69 -7.04 -6.49
CA ASP A 405 -0.33 -6.29 -5.75
C ASP A 405 -1.73 -6.95 -5.81
N GLY A 406 -1.89 -8.07 -6.54
CA GLY A 406 -3.18 -8.78 -6.74
C GLY A 406 -4.22 -7.95 -7.51
N MET A 407 -3.76 -7.05 -8.36
CA MET A 407 -4.55 -6.09 -9.14
C MET A 407 -4.74 -6.50 -10.61
N ASN A 408 -5.47 -5.69 -11.37
CA ASN A 408 -5.73 -5.76 -12.81
C ASN A 408 -6.89 -6.67 -13.24
N HIS A 409 -7.40 -7.54 -12.40
CA HIS A 409 -8.42 -8.52 -12.81
C HIS A 409 -9.78 -7.89 -13.14
N LEU A 410 -10.22 -6.91 -12.36
CA LEU A 410 -11.47 -6.19 -12.61
C LEU A 410 -11.30 -5.13 -13.70
N LEU A 411 -10.10 -4.56 -13.83
CA LEU A 411 -9.75 -3.71 -14.96
C LEU A 411 -9.84 -4.50 -16.28
N ASP A 412 -9.41 -5.75 -16.33
CA ASP A 412 -9.54 -6.60 -17.51
C ASP A 412 -11.02 -6.86 -17.84
N CYS A 413 -11.87 -7.14 -16.87
CA CYS A 413 -13.32 -7.21 -17.08
C CYS A 413 -13.87 -5.92 -17.72
N LEU A 414 -13.45 -4.75 -17.20
CA LEU A 414 -13.89 -3.45 -17.71
C LEU A 414 -13.37 -3.19 -19.13
N ARG A 415 -12.13 -3.58 -19.43
CA ARG A 415 -11.52 -3.49 -20.77
C ARG A 415 -12.30 -4.30 -21.79
N TYR A 416 -12.67 -5.54 -21.47
CA TYR A 416 -13.46 -6.40 -22.35
C TYR A 416 -14.85 -5.81 -22.62
N TYR A 417 -15.54 -5.34 -21.56
CA TYR A 417 -16.83 -4.69 -21.66
C TYR A 417 -16.78 -3.43 -22.53
N THR A 418 -15.90 -2.49 -22.22
CA THR A 418 -15.82 -1.23 -22.94
C THR A 418 -15.45 -1.43 -24.41
N PHE A 419 -14.53 -2.35 -24.70
CA PHE A 419 -14.16 -2.64 -26.07
C PHE A 419 -15.30 -3.31 -26.86
N LYS A 420 -16.01 -4.23 -26.24
CA LYS A 420 -17.12 -4.93 -26.92
C LYS A 420 -18.24 -4.00 -27.33
N TYR A 421 -18.65 -3.10 -26.45
CA TYR A 421 -19.86 -2.30 -26.66
C TYR A 421 -19.60 -0.86 -27.07
N HIS A 422 -18.38 -0.34 -26.86
CA HIS A 422 -18.06 1.07 -27.07
C HIS A 422 -16.88 1.33 -28.00
N ASN A 423 -16.33 0.33 -28.71
CA ASN A 423 -15.16 0.46 -29.58
C ASN A 423 -15.30 1.53 -30.69
N LYS A 424 -16.54 1.89 -31.06
CA LYS A 424 -16.78 2.99 -32.02
C LYS A 424 -16.18 4.33 -31.58
N PHE A 425 -15.99 4.53 -30.29
CA PHE A 425 -15.38 5.74 -29.71
C PHE A 425 -13.87 5.81 -29.90
N LEU A 426 -13.17 4.75 -30.29
CA LEU A 426 -11.76 4.78 -30.69
C LEU A 426 -11.51 5.69 -31.90
N LYS A 427 -12.50 5.90 -32.76
CA LYS A 427 -12.39 6.78 -33.92
C LYS A 427 -12.33 8.29 -33.58
N PHE A 428 -12.63 8.64 -32.36
CA PHE A 428 -12.67 10.02 -31.86
C PHE A 428 -11.47 10.39 -31.01
N VAL A 429 -10.41 9.58 -31.02
CA VAL A 429 -9.19 9.83 -30.25
C VAL A 429 -8.42 11.00 -30.83
N PRO A 430 -8.11 12.05 -30.04
CA PRO A 430 -7.23 13.12 -30.49
C PRO A 430 -5.86 12.55 -30.89
N GLN A 431 -5.27 13.04 -31.99
CA GLN A 431 -3.96 12.59 -32.48
C GLN A 431 -2.84 12.65 -31.42
N LYS A 432 -2.95 13.53 -30.43
CA LYS A 432 -2.00 13.63 -29.29
C LYS A 432 -1.96 12.44 -28.35
N LEU A 433 -2.92 11.51 -28.40
CA LEU A 433 -2.98 10.32 -27.55
C LEU A 433 -2.63 9.02 -28.30
N GLN A 434 -2.24 9.12 -29.55
CA GLN A 434 -1.89 7.97 -30.42
C GLN A 434 -0.38 7.67 -30.46
N ASN A 435 0.45 8.52 -29.86
CA ASN A 435 1.92 8.37 -29.81
C ASN A 435 2.42 7.96 -28.42
#